data_333efecc3b87d86a79424e81f0040ebc
#
_entry.id   333efecc3b87d86a79424e81f0040ebc
#
_cell.length_a   1.000
_cell.length_b   1.000
_cell.length_c   1.000
_cell.angle_alpha   90.00
_cell.angle_beta   90.00
_cell.angle_gamma   90.00
#
_symmetry.space_group_name_H-M   'P 1'
#
loop_
_entity.id
_entity.type
_entity.pdbx_description
1 polymer ?
#
loop_
_entity_poly.entity_id
_entity_poly.type
_entity_poly.pdbx_seq_one_letter_code
_entity_poly.pdbx_strand_id
1 'polypeptide(L)'
;GGSSVPLIPKSICDDVLMDFDALKEVKSGLGTAAVIVMDQSTDIVKAIARLAYFYKHESCGQCTPCREGTGWMWRVVTRMAEGKAEIEEIDMLLDVSKQVEGHTICALGDAAAWPIQGLIRHFRDEIEDRIKNRTRAQVRGTVAAE
;
A
#
# COMPACT_ATOMS: atom_id res chain seq x y z
N GLY A 1 10.69 8.93 4.22
CA GLY A 1 10.33 8.98 5.61
C GLY A 1 10.00 7.67 6.30
N GLY A 2 10.62 6.58 5.99
CA GLY A 2 10.36 5.29 6.63
C GLY A 2 9.10 4.58 6.10
N SER A 3 8.57 3.62 6.89
CA SER A 3 7.47 2.76 6.47
C SER A 3 6.07 3.36 6.65
N SER A 4 5.95 4.46 7.39
CA SER A 4 4.67 5.00 7.88
C SER A 4 4.13 6.19 7.10
N VAL A 5 4.71 6.53 5.97
CA VAL A 5 4.32 7.69 5.17
C VAL A 5 3.90 7.27 3.77
N PRO A 6 3.06 8.07 3.08
CA PRO A 6 2.69 7.78 1.70
C PRO A 6 3.91 7.76 0.78
N LEU A 7 3.93 6.78 -0.12
CA LEU A 7 4.93 6.70 -1.19
C LEU A 7 4.82 7.89 -2.13
N ILE A 8 5.95 8.32 -2.67
CA ILE A 8 6.02 9.25 -3.80
C ILE A 8 6.88 8.63 -4.91
N PRO A 9 6.52 8.86 -6.20
CA PRO A 9 7.28 8.34 -7.33
C PRO A 9 8.59 9.11 -7.52
N LYS A 10 9.55 8.52 -8.25
CA LYS A 10 10.83 9.13 -8.54
C LYS A 10 10.72 10.53 -9.15
N SER A 11 9.75 10.75 -10.04
CA SER A 11 9.50 12.05 -10.69
C SER A 11 9.21 13.19 -9.70
N ILE A 12 8.70 12.88 -8.51
CA ILE A 12 8.49 13.84 -7.43
C ILE A 12 9.73 13.90 -6.53
N CYS A 13 10.37 12.76 -6.28
CA CYS A 13 11.54 12.67 -5.39
C CYS A 13 12.73 13.49 -5.87
N ASP A 14 12.90 13.63 -7.18
CA ASP A 14 14.09 14.29 -7.75
C ASP A 14 14.16 15.79 -7.42
N ASP A 15 13.00 16.44 -7.19
CA ASP A 15 12.91 17.89 -6.97
C ASP A 15 12.51 18.27 -5.52
N VAL A 16 12.09 17.31 -4.70
CA VAL A 16 11.57 17.54 -3.37
C VAL A 16 12.69 17.53 -2.32
N LEU A 17 12.73 18.57 -1.50
CA LEU A 17 13.64 18.62 -0.35
C LEU A 17 13.22 17.61 0.73
N MET A 18 14.19 17.00 1.38
CA MET A 18 13.96 16.07 2.50
C MET A 18 13.75 16.85 3.80
N ASP A 19 12.69 17.66 3.85
CA ASP A 19 12.25 18.40 5.02
C ASP A 19 10.74 18.19 5.29
N PHE A 20 10.26 18.71 6.43
CA PHE A 20 8.88 18.50 6.85
C PHE A 20 7.86 19.19 5.94
N ASP A 21 8.13 20.41 5.53
CA ASP A 21 7.17 21.23 4.77
C ASP A 21 7.10 20.77 3.32
N ALA A 22 8.24 20.59 2.65
CA ALA A 22 8.29 20.13 1.27
C ALA A 22 7.67 18.74 1.09
N LEU A 23 7.92 17.80 2.00
CA LEU A 23 7.31 16.48 1.95
C LEU A 23 5.81 16.49 2.23
N LYS A 24 5.34 17.40 3.09
CA LYS A 24 3.91 17.59 3.33
C LYS A 24 3.18 18.16 2.11
N GLU A 25 3.78 19.08 1.37
CA GLU A 25 3.22 19.64 0.14
C GLU A 25 2.96 18.58 -0.93
N VAL A 26 3.86 17.61 -1.04
CA VAL A 26 3.68 16.44 -1.96
C VAL A 26 2.86 15.30 -1.35
N LYS A 27 2.13 15.57 -0.26
CA LYS A 27 1.26 14.61 0.44
C LYS A 27 1.99 13.35 0.91
N SER A 28 3.22 13.54 1.39
CA SER A 28 4.03 12.54 2.07
C SER A 28 4.45 13.07 3.45
N GLY A 29 5.52 12.58 4.02
CA GLY A 29 6.02 13.05 5.30
C GLY A 29 7.47 12.64 5.54
N LEU A 30 8.17 13.41 6.38
CA LEU A 30 9.53 13.07 6.78
C LEU A 30 9.56 11.88 7.76
N GLY A 31 8.54 11.75 8.59
CA GLY A 31 8.48 10.72 9.63
C GLY A 31 9.70 10.78 10.53
N THR A 32 10.40 9.67 10.69
CA THR A 32 11.65 9.55 11.44
C THR A 32 12.89 9.85 10.61
N ALA A 33 12.75 10.37 9.40
CA ALA A 33 13.81 10.55 8.42
C ALA A 33 14.54 9.24 8.04
N ALA A 34 13.90 8.09 8.26
CA ALA A 34 14.46 6.80 7.88
C ALA A 34 14.52 6.66 6.35
N VAL A 35 15.56 6.00 5.86
CA VAL A 35 15.77 5.74 4.43
C VAL A 35 15.73 4.24 4.20
N ILE A 36 14.85 3.80 3.30
CA ILE A 36 14.79 2.42 2.84
C ILE A 36 15.24 2.42 1.38
N VAL A 37 16.40 1.82 1.12
CA VAL A 37 16.96 1.75 -0.24
C VAL A 37 16.34 0.56 -0.97
N MET A 38 15.74 0.84 -2.13
CA MET A 38 15.18 -0.16 -3.03
C MET A 38 15.71 0.09 -4.44
N ASP A 39 16.16 -0.96 -5.12
CA ASP A 39 16.57 -0.87 -6.51
C ASP A 39 15.38 -0.98 -7.47
N GLN A 40 15.64 -0.85 -8.76
CA GLN A 40 14.61 -0.91 -9.80
C GLN A 40 13.95 -2.29 -9.94
N SER A 41 14.56 -3.35 -9.41
CA SER A 41 13.99 -4.70 -9.42
C SER A 41 12.98 -4.92 -8.30
N THR A 42 12.88 -3.99 -7.34
CA THR A 42 12.00 -4.12 -6.20
C THR A 42 10.54 -4.02 -6.63
N ASP A 43 9.79 -5.06 -6.29
CA ASP A 43 8.34 -5.11 -6.46
C ASP A 43 7.66 -4.26 -5.40
N ILE A 44 7.22 -3.05 -5.78
CA ILE A 44 6.65 -2.09 -4.84
C ILE A 44 5.34 -2.58 -4.21
N VAL A 45 4.52 -3.34 -4.94
CA VAL A 45 3.26 -3.87 -4.40
C VAL A 45 3.53 -4.93 -3.34
N LYS A 46 4.52 -5.80 -3.56
CA LYS A 46 4.97 -6.78 -2.56
C LYS A 46 5.61 -6.10 -1.35
N ALA A 47 6.38 -5.03 -1.56
CA ALA A 47 6.99 -4.28 -0.48
C ALA A 47 5.91 -3.68 0.44
N ILE A 48 4.86 -3.07 -0.12
CA ILE A 48 3.74 -2.54 0.66
C ILE A 48 2.91 -3.65 1.32
N ALA A 49 2.71 -4.78 0.66
CA ALA A 49 2.07 -5.94 1.29
C ALA A 49 2.86 -6.44 2.53
N ARG A 50 4.20 -6.39 2.47
CA ARG A 50 5.05 -6.72 3.62
C ARG A 50 4.94 -5.70 4.75
N LEU A 51 4.85 -4.40 4.42
CA LEU A 51 4.61 -3.35 5.42
C LEU A 51 3.21 -3.49 6.04
N ALA A 52 2.18 -3.78 5.26
CA ALA A 52 0.83 -4.02 5.79
C ALA A 52 0.81 -5.22 6.77
N TYR A 53 1.57 -6.27 6.48
CA TYR A 53 1.76 -7.38 7.43
C TYR A 53 2.43 -6.92 8.74
N PHE A 54 3.45 -6.08 8.64
CA PHE A 54 4.13 -5.50 9.80
C PHE A 54 3.14 -4.74 10.69
N TYR A 55 2.35 -3.82 10.13
CA TYR A 55 1.37 -3.05 10.90
C TYR A 55 0.26 -3.91 11.50
N LYS A 56 -0.18 -4.95 10.79
CA LYS A 56 -1.11 -5.94 11.36
C LYS A 56 -0.51 -6.64 12.58
N HIS A 57 0.79 -6.98 12.52
CA HIS A 57 1.48 -7.65 13.62
C HIS A 57 1.70 -6.72 14.83
N GLU A 58 2.02 -5.45 14.57
CA GLU A 58 2.30 -4.45 15.60
C GLU A 58 1.03 -3.84 16.22
N SER A 59 -0.15 -4.11 15.67
CA SER A 59 -1.41 -3.66 16.26
C SER A 59 -1.61 -4.31 17.63
N CYS A 60 -1.77 -3.49 18.66
CA CYS A 60 -2.04 -3.97 20.02
C CYS A 60 -3.46 -4.55 20.20
N GLY A 61 -4.34 -4.38 19.20
CA GLY A 61 -5.70 -4.88 19.20
C GLY A 61 -6.71 -4.07 20.02
N GLN A 62 -6.33 -2.92 20.57
CA GLN A 62 -7.19 -2.13 21.47
C GLN A 62 -8.41 -1.55 20.73
N CYS A 63 -8.21 -0.84 19.61
CA CYS A 63 -9.30 -0.19 18.90
C CYS A 63 -9.69 -0.96 17.64
N THR A 64 -10.99 -1.09 17.41
CA THR A 64 -11.56 -1.90 16.33
C THR A 64 -11.05 -1.53 14.95
N PRO A 65 -10.99 -0.25 14.54
CA PRO A 65 -10.50 0.08 13.20
C PRO A 65 -9.08 -0.40 12.93
N CYS A 66 -8.20 -0.32 13.92
CA CYS A 66 -6.83 -0.84 13.82
C CYS A 66 -6.81 -2.37 13.87
N ARG A 67 -7.43 -2.98 14.89
CA ARG A 67 -7.43 -4.45 15.08
C ARG A 67 -7.91 -5.20 13.86
N GLU A 68 -9.05 -4.78 13.29
CA GLU A 68 -9.66 -5.45 12.14
C GLU A 68 -9.15 -4.90 10.82
N GLY A 69 -9.04 -3.56 10.69
CA GLY A 69 -8.69 -2.88 9.45
C GLY A 69 -7.27 -3.20 8.97
N THR A 70 -6.28 -3.27 9.86
CA THR A 70 -4.90 -3.63 9.46
C THR A 70 -4.82 -5.03 8.89
N GLY A 71 -5.56 -5.98 9.49
CA GLY A 71 -5.66 -7.34 8.97
C GLY A 71 -6.38 -7.42 7.63
N TRP A 72 -7.43 -6.62 7.44
CA TRP A 72 -8.15 -6.53 6.18
C TRP A 72 -7.28 -5.94 5.08
N MET A 73 -6.68 -4.78 5.32
CA MET A 73 -5.76 -4.12 4.38
C MET A 73 -4.63 -5.05 3.95
N TRP A 74 -4.00 -5.76 4.89
CA TRP A 74 -2.95 -6.74 4.57
C TRP A 74 -3.44 -7.85 3.64
N ARG A 75 -4.59 -8.47 3.92
CA ARG A 75 -5.13 -9.56 3.10
C ARG A 75 -5.44 -9.11 1.68
N VAL A 76 -6.05 -7.93 1.53
CA VAL A 76 -6.42 -7.41 0.21
C VAL A 76 -5.19 -7.02 -0.60
N VAL A 77 -4.25 -6.26 -0.02
CA VAL A 77 -3.02 -5.87 -0.74
C VAL A 77 -2.14 -7.08 -1.09
N THR A 78 -2.15 -8.12 -0.26
CA THR A 78 -1.45 -9.40 -0.58
C THR A 78 -2.07 -10.06 -1.80
N ARG A 79 -3.40 -10.13 -1.90
CA ARG A 79 -4.08 -10.66 -3.09
C ARG A 79 -3.79 -9.82 -4.34
N MET A 80 -3.70 -8.49 -4.21
CA MET A 80 -3.27 -7.62 -5.30
C MET A 80 -1.83 -7.93 -5.74
N ALA A 81 -0.92 -8.10 -4.80
CA ALA A 81 0.48 -8.47 -5.09
C ALA A 81 0.59 -9.81 -5.81
N GLU A 82 -0.35 -10.73 -5.57
CA GLU A 82 -0.45 -12.03 -6.22
C GLU A 82 -1.28 -12.02 -7.52
N GLY A 83 -1.89 -10.88 -7.87
CA GLY A 83 -2.81 -10.74 -9.00
C GLY A 83 -4.14 -11.50 -8.80
N LYS A 84 -4.53 -11.79 -7.56
CA LYS A 84 -5.74 -12.56 -7.20
C LYS A 84 -6.92 -11.68 -6.77
N ALA A 85 -6.75 -10.38 -6.77
CA ALA A 85 -7.79 -9.42 -6.46
C ALA A 85 -8.62 -9.08 -7.70
N GLU A 86 -9.78 -8.48 -7.48
CA GLU A 86 -10.58 -7.86 -8.53
C GLU A 86 -10.26 -6.35 -8.63
N ILE A 87 -10.54 -5.74 -9.79
CA ILE A 87 -10.21 -4.31 -10.01
C ILE A 87 -10.94 -3.40 -9.01
N GLU A 88 -12.17 -3.71 -8.70
CA GLU A 88 -13.04 -2.96 -7.77
C GLU A 88 -12.49 -2.98 -6.33
N GLU A 89 -11.70 -3.98 -5.99
CA GLU A 89 -11.08 -4.08 -4.66
C GLU A 89 -10.01 -3.01 -4.42
N ILE A 90 -9.50 -2.36 -5.46
CA ILE A 90 -8.55 -1.25 -5.33
C ILE A 90 -9.23 -0.07 -4.64
N ASP A 91 -10.41 0.31 -5.10
CA ASP A 91 -11.17 1.42 -4.52
C ASP A 91 -11.74 1.04 -3.14
N MET A 92 -12.19 -0.20 -2.97
CA MET A 92 -12.57 -0.73 -1.66
C MET A 92 -11.41 -0.65 -0.66
N LEU A 93 -10.19 -1.03 -1.05
CA LEU A 93 -9.01 -0.95 -0.19
C LEU A 93 -8.69 0.49 0.21
N LEU A 94 -8.84 1.44 -0.73
CA LEU A 94 -8.67 2.86 -0.45
C LEU A 94 -9.70 3.33 0.58
N ASP A 95 -10.96 2.95 0.45
CA ASP A 95 -12.02 3.33 1.38
C ASP A 95 -11.81 2.71 2.77
N VAL A 96 -11.42 1.44 2.85
CA VAL A 96 -11.05 0.80 4.13
C VAL A 96 -9.90 1.55 4.79
N SER A 97 -8.87 1.93 4.04
CA SER A 97 -7.73 2.68 4.59
C SER A 97 -8.15 4.01 5.20
N LYS A 98 -9.11 4.72 4.59
CA LYS A 98 -9.67 5.98 5.10
C LYS A 98 -10.54 5.77 6.35
N GLN A 99 -11.16 4.61 6.52
CA GLN A 99 -11.89 4.27 7.73
C GLN A 99 -10.97 3.86 8.89
N VAL A 100 -9.72 3.53 8.61
CA VAL A 100 -8.69 3.27 9.63
C VAL A 100 -8.00 4.57 10.02
N GLU A 101 -7.60 5.39 9.04
CA GLU A 101 -6.97 6.69 9.23
C GLU A 101 -7.86 7.62 10.06
N GLY A 102 -7.30 8.22 11.10
CA GLY A 102 -7.98 9.17 11.97
C GLY A 102 -9.04 8.55 12.91
N HIS A 103 -9.29 7.24 12.86
CA HIS A 103 -10.31 6.56 13.66
C HIS A 103 -9.71 5.63 14.72
N THR A 104 -8.43 5.74 14.99
CA THR A 104 -7.70 4.91 15.96
C THR A 104 -7.19 5.74 17.13
N ILE A 105 -6.97 5.09 18.29
CA ILE A 105 -6.52 5.76 19.52
C ILE A 105 -5.11 6.35 19.35
N CYS A 106 -4.25 5.68 18.59
CA CYS A 106 -2.87 6.12 18.35
C CYS A 106 -2.57 6.16 16.86
N ALA A 107 -1.44 6.75 16.50
CA ALA A 107 -1.02 6.94 15.11
C ALA A 107 -0.65 5.64 14.35
N LEU A 108 -0.74 4.46 14.97
CA LEU A 108 -0.46 3.21 14.26
C LEU A 108 -1.45 2.96 13.12
N GLY A 109 -2.72 3.34 13.30
CA GLY A 109 -3.72 3.24 12.24
C GLY A 109 -3.38 4.10 11.04
N ASP A 110 -2.99 5.34 11.26
CA ASP A 110 -2.55 6.26 10.21
C ASP A 110 -1.29 5.73 9.49
N ALA A 111 -0.33 5.26 10.28
CA ALA A 111 0.90 4.65 9.77
C ALA A 111 0.65 3.41 8.90
N ALA A 112 -0.40 2.64 9.19
CA ALA A 112 -0.80 1.47 8.40
C ALA A 112 -1.55 1.87 7.11
N ALA A 113 -2.35 2.94 7.16
CA ALA A 113 -3.18 3.40 6.05
C ALA A 113 -2.39 4.16 4.97
N TRP A 114 -1.50 5.05 5.38
CA TRP A 114 -0.79 5.96 4.47
C TRP A 114 0.08 5.28 3.40
N PRO A 115 0.85 4.23 3.67
CA PRO A 115 1.58 3.52 2.62
C PRO A 115 0.67 2.92 1.55
N ILE A 116 -0.49 2.40 1.94
CA ILE A 116 -1.49 1.84 1.03
C ILE A 116 -2.12 2.94 0.18
N GLN A 117 -2.47 4.07 0.77
CA GLN A 117 -3.00 5.22 0.02
C GLN A 117 -1.97 5.76 -0.98
N GLY A 118 -0.70 5.83 -0.59
CA GLY A 118 0.39 6.21 -1.48
C GLY A 118 0.59 5.21 -2.63
N LEU A 119 0.52 3.92 -2.35
CA LEU A 119 0.58 2.87 -3.37
C LEU A 119 -0.55 3.02 -4.39
N ILE A 120 -1.79 3.15 -3.94
CA ILE A 120 -2.94 3.28 -4.84
C ILE A 120 -2.87 4.58 -5.65
N ARG A 121 -2.44 5.68 -5.03
CA ARG A 121 -2.33 6.99 -5.69
C ARG A 121 -1.34 7.00 -6.85
N HIS A 122 -0.20 6.35 -6.71
CA HIS A 122 0.92 6.49 -7.63
C HIS A 122 1.25 5.24 -8.43
N PHE A 123 0.76 4.07 -8.03
CA PHE A 123 1.09 2.78 -8.63
C PHE A 123 -0.17 1.94 -8.94
N ARG A 124 -1.32 2.61 -9.13
CA ARG A 124 -2.60 1.94 -9.46
C ARG A 124 -2.47 1.10 -10.71
N ASP A 125 -1.88 1.66 -11.75
CA ASP A 125 -1.72 0.98 -13.05
C ASP A 125 -0.94 -0.34 -12.91
N GLU A 126 0.08 -0.37 -12.06
CA GLU A 126 0.86 -1.57 -11.79
C GLU A 126 0.02 -2.66 -11.10
N ILE A 127 -0.86 -2.27 -10.18
CA ILE A 127 -1.80 -3.21 -9.52
C ILE A 127 -2.78 -3.76 -10.55
N GLU A 128 -3.38 -2.90 -11.36
CA GLU A 128 -4.34 -3.29 -12.40
C GLU A 128 -3.72 -4.23 -13.43
N ASP A 129 -2.50 -3.94 -13.88
CA ASP A 129 -1.79 -4.79 -14.84
C ASP A 129 -1.53 -6.19 -14.27
N ARG A 130 -1.21 -6.32 -13.01
CA ARG A 130 -1.06 -7.64 -12.35
C ARG A 130 -2.34 -8.43 -12.37
N ILE A 131 -3.45 -7.81 -12.00
CA ILE A 131 -4.76 -8.44 -12.00
C ILE A 131 -5.14 -8.88 -13.42
N LYS A 132 -5.04 -7.97 -14.40
CA LYS A 132 -5.37 -8.23 -15.81
C LYS A 132 -4.50 -9.32 -16.42
N ASN A 133 -3.19 -9.30 -16.16
CA ASN A 133 -2.26 -10.28 -16.74
C ASN A 133 -2.48 -11.68 -16.19
N ARG A 134 -2.81 -11.80 -14.91
CA ARG A 134 -3.14 -13.11 -14.33
C ARG A 134 -4.42 -13.67 -14.90
N THR A 135 -5.47 -12.87 -15.02
CA THR A 135 -6.74 -13.28 -15.65
C THR A 135 -6.51 -13.80 -17.07
N ARG A 136 -5.69 -13.10 -17.87
CA ARG A 136 -5.31 -13.55 -19.21
C ARG A 136 -4.54 -14.87 -19.21
N ALA A 137 -3.64 -15.08 -18.24
CA ALA A 137 -2.87 -16.33 -18.13
C ALA A 137 -3.77 -17.53 -17.73
N GLN A 138 -4.75 -17.29 -16.85
CA GLN A 138 -5.73 -18.30 -16.48
C GLN A 138 -6.62 -18.72 -17.65
N VAL A 139 -7.12 -17.76 -18.43
CA VAL A 139 -7.93 -18.02 -19.63
C VAL A 139 -7.14 -18.82 -20.68
N ARG A 140 -5.86 -18.48 -20.89
CA ARG A 140 -4.99 -19.23 -21.82
C ARG A 140 -4.70 -20.65 -21.34
N GLY A 141 -4.57 -20.85 -20.04
CA GLY A 141 -4.34 -22.18 -19.45
C GLY A 141 -5.55 -23.12 -19.57
N THR A 142 -6.77 -22.57 -19.50
CA THR A 142 -8.01 -23.36 -19.67
C THR A 142 -8.24 -23.77 -21.13
N VAL A 143 -7.91 -22.90 -22.07
CA VAL A 143 -8.05 -23.21 -23.52
C VAL A 143 -6.99 -24.22 -24.01
N ALA A 144 -5.85 -24.33 -23.34
CA ALA A 144 -4.80 -25.28 -23.68
C ALA A 144 -5.01 -26.68 -23.05
N ALA A 145 -6.02 -26.85 -22.19
CA ALA A 145 -6.36 -28.09 -21.50
C ALA A 145 -7.59 -28.81 -22.11
N GLU A 146 -8.20 -28.26 -23.16
CA GLU A 146 -9.22 -28.88 -24.03
C GLU A 146 -8.55 -29.37 -25.33
#